data_b67176f750ec2d24006c88918c7203e3
#
_entry.id   b67176f750ec2d24006c88918c7203e3
#
_cell.length_a   1.000
_cell.length_b   1.000
_cell.length_c   1.000
_cell.angle_alpha   90.00
_cell.angle_beta   90.00
_cell.angle_gamma   90.00
#
_symmetry.space_group_name_H-M   'P 1'
#
loop_
_entity.id
_entity.type
_entity.pdbx_description
1 polymer ?
#
loop_
_entity_poly.entity_id
_entity_poly.type
_entity_poly.pdbx_seq_one_letter_code
_entity_poly.pdbx_strand_id
1 'polypeptide(L)'
;MSISIYIIAFNEEDKIGDCIKSALWADEIIVADSFSTDKTSEISKNLGAKVIQIPFNGFGNLRNEAISYCQSDWIFSLDSDERFTNEVRNEILSITKNSTSDIYRIPRRNFFMGRWIKYSG
;
A
#
# COMPACT_ATOMS: atom_id res chain seq x y z
N MET A 1 6.79 -11.36 10.65
CA MET A 1 6.30 -11.53 9.28
C MET A 1 6.43 -10.25 8.51
N SER A 2 6.84 -10.35 7.26
CA SER A 2 7.05 -9.16 6.44
C SER A 2 5.73 -8.61 5.89
N ILE A 3 5.70 -7.30 5.70
CA ILE A 3 4.51 -6.58 5.29
C ILE A 3 4.86 -5.66 4.11
N SER A 4 4.10 -5.79 3.04
CA SER A 4 4.15 -4.86 1.90
C SER A 4 2.89 -4.00 1.88
N ILE A 5 3.05 -2.74 1.55
CA ILE A 5 1.93 -1.82 1.32
C ILE A 5 1.98 -1.43 -0.15
N TYR A 6 0.86 -1.56 -0.87
CA TYR A 6 0.81 -1.00 -2.22
C TYR A 6 -0.17 0.18 -2.27
N ILE A 7 0.21 1.16 -3.07
CA ILE A 7 -0.54 2.39 -3.24
C ILE A 7 -0.72 2.62 -4.73
N ILE A 8 -1.97 2.83 -5.16
CA ILE A 8 -2.26 3.17 -6.54
C ILE A 8 -2.35 4.69 -6.61
N ALA A 9 -1.61 5.31 -7.52
CA ALA A 9 -1.52 6.75 -7.58
C ALA A 9 -1.60 7.27 -9.02
N PHE A 10 -2.24 8.43 -9.17
CA PHE A 10 -2.23 9.20 -10.40
C PHE A 10 -2.40 10.67 -10.05
N ASN A 11 -1.35 11.47 -10.30
CA ASN A 11 -1.34 12.90 -10.04
C ASN A 11 -1.79 13.25 -8.61
N GLU A 12 -1.08 12.67 -7.64
CA GLU A 12 -1.37 12.84 -6.21
C GLU A 12 -0.21 13.51 -5.48
N GLU A 13 0.51 14.43 -6.15
CA GLU A 13 1.71 15.04 -5.55
C GLU A 13 1.44 15.73 -4.21
N ASP A 14 0.23 16.25 -4.01
CA ASP A 14 -0.10 16.97 -2.78
C ASP A 14 -0.37 16.03 -1.60
N LYS A 15 -0.67 14.77 -1.87
CA LYS A 15 -1.12 13.82 -0.83
C LYS A 15 -0.22 12.61 -0.67
N ILE A 16 0.49 12.24 -1.72
CA ILE A 16 1.27 11.00 -1.73
C ILE A 16 2.35 10.96 -0.65
N GLY A 17 2.94 12.12 -0.36
CA GLY A 17 4.00 12.21 0.65
C GLY A 17 3.52 11.78 2.03
N ASP A 18 2.40 12.34 2.47
CA ASP A 18 1.83 12.00 3.77
C ASP A 18 1.35 10.55 3.82
N CYS A 19 0.79 10.08 2.72
CA CYS A 19 0.37 8.70 2.58
C CYS A 19 1.54 7.75 2.82
N ILE A 20 2.64 7.95 2.11
CA ILE A 20 3.84 7.10 2.23
C ILE A 20 4.45 7.20 3.61
N LYS A 21 4.54 8.41 4.17
CA LYS A 21 5.10 8.59 5.51
C LYS A 21 4.35 7.80 6.56
N SER A 22 3.04 7.68 6.41
CA SER A 22 2.22 6.90 7.36
C SER A 22 2.42 5.39 7.22
N ALA A 23 3.10 4.95 6.18
CA ALA A 23 3.32 3.54 5.89
C ALA A 23 4.78 3.11 6.02
N LEU A 24 5.67 4.01 6.45
CA LEU A 24 7.12 3.71 6.52
C LEU A 24 7.47 2.61 7.52
N TRP A 25 6.57 2.25 8.39
CA TRP A 25 6.75 1.13 9.30
C TRP A 25 6.69 -0.23 8.62
N ALA A 26 6.18 -0.29 7.38
CA ALA A 26 6.12 -1.53 6.63
C ALA A 26 7.51 -1.90 6.07
N ASP A 27 7.67 -3.15 5.71
CA ASP A 27 8.93 -3.64 5.15
C ASP A 27 9.14 -3.20 3.71
N GLU A 28 8.04 -3.02 2.97
CA GLU A 28 8.10 -2.64 1.57
C GLU A 28 6.92 -1.76 1.21
N ILE A 29 7.16 -0.72 0.42
CA ILE A 29 6.10 0.13 -0.11
C ILE A 29 6.23 0.14 -1.63
N ILE A 30 5.15 -0.26 -2.32
CA ILE A 30 5.06 -0.24 -3.78
C ILE A 30 4.08 0.85 -4.17
N VAL A 31 4.50 1.77 -5.00
CA VAL A 31 3.61 2.78 -5.59
C VAL A 31 3.38 2.40 -7.04
N ALA A 32 2.15 2.00 -7.35
CA ALA A 32 1.73 1.73 -8.72
C ALA A 32 1.23 3.04 -9.31
N ASP A 33 2.09 3.70 -10.07
CA ASP A 33 1.81 5.00 -10.64
C ASP A 33 1.36 4.84 -12.10
N SER A 34 0.23 5.46 -12.44
CA SER A 34 -0.32 5.38 -13.79
C SER A 34 0.16 6.55 -14.63
N PHE A 35 1.48 6.68 -14.75
CA PHE A 35 2.12 7.72 -15.58
C PHE A 35 1.69 9.13 -15.16
N SER A 36 1.82 9.43 -13.88
CA SER A 36 1.56 10.78 -13.37
C SER A 36 2.41 11.81 -14.11
N THR A 37 1.81 12.95 -14.40
CA THR A 37 2.49 14.06 -15.07
C THR A 37 3.02 15.09 -14.08
N ASP A 38 2.72 14.93 -12.80
CA ASP A 38 3.21 15.80 -11.73
C ASP A 38 4.40 15.15 -11.00
N LYS A 39 4.68 15.56 -9.78
CA LYS A 39 5.83 15.07 -9.01
C LYS A 39 5.53 13.84 -8.16
N THR A 40 4.41 13.18 -8.38
CA THR A 40 4.02 11.99 -7.60
C THR A 40 5.12 10.95 -7.54
N SER A 41 5.66 10.58 -8.70
CA SER A 41 6.70 9.54 -8.79
C SER A 41 7.98 9.97 -8.09
N GLU A 42 8.41 11.22 -8.30
CA GLU A 42 9.63 11.75 -7.70
C GLU A 42 9.54 11.77 -6.17
N ILE A 43 8.43 12.26 -5.63
CA ILE A 43 8.21 12.32 -4.19
C ILE A 43 8.22 10.91 -3.60
N SER A 44 7.55 9.99 -4.27
CA SER A 44 7.48 8.60 -3.81
C SER A 44 8.85 7.95 -3.73
N LYS A 45 9.66 8.12 -4.77
CA LYS A 45 11.03 7.57 -4.79
C LYS A 45 11.89 8.18 -3.70
N ASN A 46 11.79 9.48 -3.50
CA ASN A 46 12.58 10.18 -2.49
C ASN A 46 12.24 9.72 -1.08
N LEU A 47 11.04 9.23 -0.84
CA LEU A 47 10.62 8.72 0.45
C LEU A 47 10.93 7.23 0.63
N GLY A 48 11.52 6.59 -0.35
CA GLY A 48 11.94 5.20 -0.24
C GLY A 48 10.97 4.18 -0.82
N ALA A 49 9.90 4.61 -1.47
CA ALA A 49 8.98 3.68 -2.12
C ALA A 49 9.55 3.20 -3.44
N LYS A 50 9.21 1.97 -3.79
CA LYS A 50 9.49 1.44 -5.13
C LYS A 50 8.36 1.85 -6.06
N VAL A 51 8.65 2.64 -7.06
CA VAL A 51 7.64 3.13 -8.00
C VAL A 51 7.64 2.28 -9.26
N ILE A 52 6.46 1.77 -9.61
CA ILE A 52 6.26 0.99 -10.83
C ILE A 52 5.28 1.75 -11.71
N GLN A 53 5.66 2.02 -12.95
CA GLN A 53 4.77 2.69 -13.90
C GLN A 53 3.88 1.65 -14.58
N ILE A 54 2.58 1.80 -14.42
CA ILE A 54 1.61 0.84 -14.94
C ILE A 54 0.52 1.59 -15.70
N PRO A 55 0.30 1.26 -17.00
CA PRO A 55 -0.79 1.89 -17.75
C PRO A 55 -2.13 1.58 -17.12
N PHE A 56 -3.03 2.54 -17.15
CA PHE A 56 -4.35 2.33 -16.57
C PHE A 56 -5.21 1.49 -17.53
N ASN A 57 -5.57 0.29 -17.10
CA ASN A 57 -6.50 -0.60 -17.79
C ASN A 57 -7.56 -1.10 -16.80
N GLY A 58 -8.05 -0.20 -15.96
CA GLY A 58 -9.00 -0.53 -14.91
C GLY A 58 -8.31 -0.73 -13.57
N PHE A 59 -9.05 -0.47 -12.50
CA PHE A 59 -8.49 -0.56 -11.15
C PHE A 59 -8.14 -2.00 -10.74
N GLY A 60 -8.91 -2.98 -11.22
CA GLY A 60 -8.60 -4.38 -10.93
C GLY A 60 -7.26 -4.80 -11.50
N ASN A 61 -6.97 -4.37 -12.73
CA ASN A 61 -5.70 -4.67 -13.38
C ASN A 61 -4.53 -3.99 -12.66
N LEU A 62 -4.69 -2.72 -12.28
CA LEU A 62 -3.68 -1.99 -11.53
C LEU A 62 -3.38 -2.67 -10.20
N ARG A 63 -4.42 -3.08 -9.50
CA ARG A 63 -4.28 -3.76 -8.22
C ARG A 63 -3.53 -5.07 -8.37
N ASN A 64 -3.91 -5.87 -9.35
CA ASN A 64 -3.27 -7.16 -9.59
C ASN A 64 -1.79 -7.00 -9.93
N GLU A 65 -1.47 -6.03 -10.77
CA GLU A 65 -0.07 -5.76 -11.11
C GLU A 65 0.70 -5.24 -9.90
N ALA A 66 0.12 -4.33 -9.12
CA ALA A 66 0.77 -3.82 -7.92
C ALA A 66 1.09 -4.95 -6.95
N ILE A 67 0.13 -5.84 -6.73
CA ILE A 67 0.31 -6.99 -5.85
C ILE A 67 1.42 -7.90 -6.36
N SER A 68 1.55 -8.07 -7.65
CA SER A 68 2.58 -8.94 -8.23
C SER A 68 4.00 -8.47 -7.94
N TYR A 69 4.20 -7.20 -7.63
CA TYR A 69 5.51 -6.68 -7.27
C TYR A 69 5.81 -6.76 -5.77
N CYS A 70 4.82 -7.09 -4.96
CA CYS A 70 5.01 -7.20 -3.53
C CYS A 70 5.64 -8.54 -3.19
N GLN A 71 6.65 -8.51 -2.31
CA GLN A 71 7.44 -9.71 -1.98
C GLN A 71 7.27 -10.16 -0.55
N SER A 72 6.43 -9.49 0.22
CA SER A 72 6.25 -9.81 1.63
C SER A 72 5.17 -10.85 1.85
N ASP A 73 5.13 -11.41 3.07
CA ASP A 73 4.13 -12.41 3.45
C ASP A 73 2.73 -11.84 3.48
N TRP A 74 2.61 -10.57 3.86
CA TRP A 74 1.33 -9.88 3.95
C TRP A 74 1.33 -8.68 3.02
N ILE A 75 0.19 -8.41 2.40
CA ILE A 75 0.03 -7.29 1.48
C ILE A 75 -1.21 -6.50 1.88
N PHE A 76 -1.05 -5.20 2.04
CA PHE A 76 -2.14 -4.30 2.34
C PHE A 76 -2.22 -3.21 1.28
N SER A 77 -3.43 -2.71 1.04
CA SER A 77 -3.61 -1.57 0.16
C SER A 77 -3.85 -0.31 0.97
N LEU A 78 -3.40 0.81 0.43
CA LEU A 78 -3.65 2.13 0.98
C LEU A 78 -3.94 3.05 -0.19
N ASP A 79 -5.04 3.80 -0.13
CA ASP A 79 -5.33 4.77 -1.19
C ASP A 79 -4.41 5.96 -1.07
N SER A 80 -4.07 6.57 -2.20
CA SER A 80 -3.06 7.64 -2.24
C SER A 80 -3.45 8.88 -1.43
N ASP A 81 -4.72 9.07 -1.14
CA ASP A 81 -5.22 10.18 -0.32
C ASP A 81 -5.49 9.78 1.13
N GLU A 82 -5.14 8.57 1.51
CA GLU A 82 -5.35 8.05 2.85
C GLU A 82 -4.05 7.93 3.62
N ARG A 83 -4.17 7.74 4.94
CA ARG A 83 -3.05 7.55 5.84
C ARG A 83 -3.38 6.49 6.86
N PHE A 84 -2.39 5.68 7.24
CA PHE A 84 -2.54 4.79 8.36
C PHE A 84 -2.53 5.59 9.65
N THR A 85 -3.51 5.31 10.52
CA THR A 85 -3.48 5.83 11.88
C THR A 85 -2.63 4.90 12.74
N ASN A 86 -2.20 5.39 13.90
CA ASN A 86 -1.46 4.56 14.84
C ASN A 86 -2.28 3.34 15.27
N GLU A 87 -3.60 3.51 15.41
CA GLU A 87 -4.49 2.42 15.80
C GLU A 87 -4.51 1.33 14.74
N VAL A 88 -4.68 1.71 13.47
CA VAL A 88 -4.74 0.75 12.37
C VAL A 88 -3.38 0.06 12.22
N ARG A 89 -2.29 0.81 12.30
CA ARG A 89 -0.95 0.23 12.24
C ARG A 89 -0.77 -0.83 13.32
N ASN A 90 -1.11 -0.51 14.55
CA ASN A 90 -0.96 -1.43 15.67
C ASN A 90 -1.83 -2.67 15.50
N GLU A 91 -3.04 -2.48 14.97
CA GLU A 91 -3.94 -3.58 14.68
C GLU A 91 -3.36 -4.52 13.61
N ILE A 92 -2.82 -3.95 12.55
CA ILE A 92 -2.16 -4.72 11.49
C ILE A 92 -0.98 -5.50 12.05
N LEU A 93 -0.12 -4.85 12.82
CA LEU A 93 1.06 -5.50 13.39
C LEU A 93 0.66 -6.65 14.33
N SER A 94 -0.41 -6.47 15.08
CA SER A 94 -0.92 -7.51 15.98
C SER A 94 -1.44 -8.70 15.19
N ILE A 95 -2.24 -8.44 14.16
CA ILE A 95 -2.85 -9.52 13.36
C ILE A 95 -1.81 -10.30 12.58
N THR A 96 -0.87 -9.61 11.94
CA THR A 96 0.16 -10.27 11.15
C THR A 96 1.10 -11.10 11.99
N LYS A 97 1.25 -10.73 13.26
CA LYS A 97 2.09 -11.46 14.19
C LYS A 97 1.41 -12.73 14.69
N ASN A 98 0.10 -12.69 14.89
CA ASN A 98 -0.63 -13.74 15.58
C ASN A 98 -1.57 -14.56 14.70
N SER A 99 -1.81 -14.14 13.46
CA SER A 99 -2.81 -14.78 12.62
C SER A 99 -2.21 -15.86 11.71
N THR A 100 -3.01 -16.90 11.47
CA THR A 100 -2.70 -17.92 10.48
C THR A 100 -3.63 -17.82 9.27
N SER A 101 -4.53 -16.88 9.27
CA SER A 101 -5.45 -16.70 8.15
C SER A 101 -4.75 -16.10 6.94
N ASP A 102 -5.14 -16.56 5.76
CA ASP A 102 -4.57 -16.06 4.52
C ASP A 102 -5.19 -14.74 4.07
N ILE A 103 -6.42 -14.48 4.48
CA ILE A 103 -7.12 -13.27 4.10
C ILE A 103 -7.81 -12.68 5.31
N TYR A 104 -7.63 -11.38 5.48
CA TYR A 104 -8.24 -10.65 6.57
C TYR A 104 -8.91 -9.40 6.05
N ARG A 105 -9.90 -8.93 6.80
CA ARG A 105 -10.58 -7.70 6.48
C ARG A 105 -10.64 -6.83 7.73
N ILE A 106 -10.10 -5.62 7.64
CA ILE A 106 -10.18 -4.64 8.72
C ILE A 106 -11.49 -3.89 8.60
N PRO A 107 -12.28 -3.80 9.67
CA PRO A 107 -13.49 -2.97 9.63
C PRO A 107 -13.12 -1.53 9.31
N ARG A 108 -13.94 -0.90 8.48
CA ARG A 108 -13.70 0.48 8.10
C ARG A 108 -13.79 1.39 9.31
N ARG A 109 -12.73 2.17 9.50
CA ARG A 109 -12.65 3.16 10.57
C ARG A 109 -12.12 4.45 9.99
N ASN A 110 -12.99 5.38 9.72
CA ASN A 110 -12.62 6.72 9.27
C ASN A 110 -11.83 6.77 7.99
N PHE A 111 -10.58 6.37 8.00
CA PHE A 111 -9.67 6.65 6.89
C PHE A 111 -9.24 5.44 6.12
N PHE A 112 -9.28 4.28 6.72
CA PHE A 112 -8.72 3.11 6.09
C PHE A 112 -9.60 1.91 6.27
N MET A 113 -9.72 1.19 5.17
CA MET A 113 -10.36 -0.09 5.17
C MET A 113 -9.49 -1.02 4.38
N GLY A 114 -8.92 -1.96 5.05
CA GLY A 114 -8.01 -2.87 4.44
C GLY A 114 -8.57 -4.25 4.22
N ARG A 115 -8.12 -4.87 3.17
CA ARG A 115 -8.21 -6.28 3.00
C ARG A 115 -6.80 -6.79 2.81
N TRP A 116 -6.39 -7.71 3.66
CA TRP A 116 -5.02 -8.19 3.66
C TRP A 116 -4.95 -9.57 3.04
N ILE A 117 -3.87 -9.81 2.36
CA ILE A 117 -3.63 -11.11 1.76
C ILE A 117 -2.28 -11.58 2.25
N LYS A 118 -2.27 -12.74 2.89
CA LYS A 118 -1.03 -13.37 3.27
C LYS A 118 -0.61 -14.30 2.14
N TYR A 119 0.56 -14.06 1.62
CA TYR A 119 1.13 -14.95 0.63
C TYR A 119 1.79 -16.14 1.33
N SER A 120 1.41 -17.31 0.92
CA SER A 120 2.05 -18.53 1.40
C SER A 120 2.93 -19.07 0.28
N GLY A 121 4.16 -18.88 0.42
CA GLY A 121 5.11 -19.49 -0.50
C GLY A 121 5.61 -18.62 -1.60
#